data_3e2a4911dc5c9ba0ee590a32e9ac0bd3
#
_entry.id   3e2a4911dc5c9ba0ee590a32e9ac0bd3
#
_cell.length_a   1.000
_cell.length_b   1.000
_cell.length_c   1.000
_cell.angle_alpha   90.00
_cell.angle_beta   90.00
_cell.angle_gamma   90.00
#
_symmetry.space_group_name_H-M   'P 1'
#
loop_
_entity.id
_entity.type
_entity.pdbx_description
1 polymer ?
#
loop_
_entity_poly.entity_id
_entity_poly.type
_entity_poly.pdbx_seq_one_letter_code
_entity_poly.pdbx_strand_id
1 'polypeptide(L)'
;MTFPIDISRRSFLVHASRGTVALAILGVAGCGPTALSSAGPSDGSSASIGAGGSPSGGGSSGTPPSSAGGAVTWQRANLGFVSAYVLARAGEAAIVDTGLPGSEGTIHEALMAAGLDWKDVGHVILTHRHGDHVGSVDAILAAASGATAYAGEADLASITSPRPLASVKDGDTVFGLRIVSTPGHTIGHVSVLDEAGGILVAGDALSTRGGEVGDSNPQFTDDMDQALASIRKLGSLTFETLLVGHGDPILEGASTRVAAFAAGS
;
A
#
# COMPACT_ATOMS: atom_id res chain seq x y z
N MET A 1 -38.69 -36.90 -13.92
CA MET A 1 -38.55 -37.14 -12.46
C MET A 1 -37.69 -36.01 -11.90
N THR A 2 -38.35 -35.03 -11.34
CA THR A 2 -37.75 -33.81 -10.79
C THR A 2 -37.73 -33.93 -9.28
N PHE A 3 -36.56 -33.86 -8.67
CA PHE A 3 -36.43 -33.79 -7.21
C PHE A 3 -36.13 -32.34 -6.81
N PRO A 4 -36.95 -31.72 -5.96
CA PRO A 4 -36.64 -30.42 -5.40
C PRO A 4 -35.65 -30.57 -4.22
N ILE A 5 -34.57 -29.77 -4.24
CA ILE A 5 -33.67 -29.64 -3.09
C ILE A 5 -34.22 -28.52 -2.20
N ASP A 6 -34.76 -28.90 -1.06
CA ASP A 6 -35.19 -28.01 0.01
C ASP A 6 -33.98 -27.57 0.84
N ILE A 7 -33.59 -26.28 0.73
CA ILE A 7 -32.53 -25.67 1.55
C ILE A 7 -33.19 -25.00 2.76
N SER A 8 -33.26 -25.73 3.87
CA SER A 8 -33.72 -25.24 5.15
C SER A 8 -32.82 -24.12 5.71
N ARG A 9 -33.42 -22.94 5.90
CA ARG A 9 -32.84 -21.78 6.61
C ARG A 9 -32.88 -22.00 8.14
N ARG A 10 -32.09 -22.92 8.70
CA ARG A 10 -31.92 -23.04 10.17
C ARG A 10 -30.59 -23.71 10.46
N SER A 11 -29.58 -22.92 10.79
CA SER A 11 -28.48 -23.22 11.72
C SER A 11 -27.43 -22.11 11.72
N PHE A 12 -27.81 -20.96 12.26
CA PHE A 12 -26.82 -19.93 12.63
C PHE A 12 -27.29 -19.31 13.94
N LEU A 13 -27.12 -20.04 15.03
CA LEU A 13 -27.18 -19.46 16.38
C LEU A 13 -26.49 -20.41 17.38
N VAL A 14 -25.73 -19.77 18.27
CA VAL A 14 -25.22 -20.24 19.56
C VAL A 14 -23.80 -20.82 19.56
N HIS A 15 -22.85 -19.93 19.86
CA HIS A 15 -21.95 -20.15 21.02
C HIS A 15 -21.47 -18.79 21.54
N ALA A 16 -22.24 -18.19 22.41
CA ALA A 16 -21.76 -17.13 23.30
C ALA A 16 -21.30 -17.81 24.61
N SER A 17 -20.02 -17.97 24.81
CA SER A 17 -19.45 -18.37 26.10
C SER A 17 -19.02 -17.16 26.90
N ARG A 18 -19.61 -17.04 28.06
CA ARG A 18 -19.35 -16.07 29.13
C ARG A 18 -17.90 -16.23 29.64
N GLY A 19 -17.11 -15.18 29.52
CA GLY A 19 -15.86 -15.05 30.25
C GLY A 19 -15.89 -13.78 31.09
N THR A 20 -16.06 -13.94 32.39
CA THR A 20 -16.00 -12.90 33.41
C THR A 20 -14.53 -12.56 33.65
N VAL A 21 -14.09 -11.34 33.34
CA VAL A 21 -12.76 -10.83 33.73
C VAL A 21 -12.96 -9.88 34.91
N ALA A 22 -12.37 -10.24 36.02
CA ALA A 22 -12.35 -9.45 37.26
C ALA A 22 -11.30 -8.33 37.12
N LEU A 23 -11.75 -7.09 37.37
CA LEU A 23 -10.92 -5.90 37.41
C LEU A 23 -10.30 -5.76 38.79
N ALA A 24 -8.99 -5.87 38.92
CA ALA A 24 -8.25 -5.54 40.14
C ALA A 24 -7.64 -4.13 39.97
N ILE A 25 -8.16 -3.18 40.74
CA ILE A 25 -7.61 -1.83 40.86
C ILE A 25 -6.63 -1.84 42.05
N LEU A 26 -5.36 -1.57 41.78
CA LEU A 26 -4.37 -1.24 42.79
C LEU A 26 -3.93 0.21 42.58
N GLY A 27 -4.43 1.07 43.46
CA GLY A 27 -3.97 2.43 43.59
C GLY A 27 -2.68 2.51 44.41
N VAL A 28 -1.74 3.31 44.00
CA VAL A 28 -0.67 3.82 44.84
C VAL A 28 -0.55 5.32 44.61
N ALA A 29 -0.85 6.06 45.68
CA ALA A 29 -0.60 7.47 45.80
C ALA A 29 0.84 7.71 46.27
N GLY A 30 1.48 8.74 45.76
CA GLY A 30 2.79 9.17 46.24
C GLY A 30 3.08 10.60 45.77
N CYS A 31 3.01 11.51 46.71
CA CYS A 31 3.16 12.95 46.63
C CYS A 31 4.61 13.41 46.37
N GLY A 32 4.71 14.57 45.72
CA GLY A 32 5.35 15.73 46.30
C GLY A 32 6.46 16.37 45.47
N PRO A 33 6.49 17.71 45.46
CA PRO A 33 7.21 18.52 44.51
C PRO A 33 8.49 19.10 45.10
N THR A 34 9.45 19.50 44.27
CA THR A 34 10.35 20.61 44.60
C THR A 34 10.80 21.36 43.36
N ALA A 35 10.68 22.63 43.49
CA ALA A 35 10.97 23.69 42.56
C ALA A 35 12.40 24.28 42.77
N LEU A 36 12.71 25.28 41.95
CA LEU A 36 13.76 26.31 42.01
C LEU A 36 15.13 25.90 41.39
N SER A 37 15.83 26.72 40.65
CA SER A 37 15.78 28.16 40.36
C SER A 37 16.95 28.51 39.44
N SER A 38 16.69 29.46 38.60
CA SER A 38 17.41 30.70 38.32
C SER A 38 18.67 30.75 37.43
N ALA A 39 18.49 31.66 36.51
CA ALA A 39 19.36 32.79 36.11
C ALA A 39 20.48 32.52 35.09
N GLY A 40 20.42 33.04 34.03
CA GLY A 40 20.65 34.08 33.09
C GLY A 40 22.03 34.78 33.22
N PRO A 41 22.30 35.85 32.40
CA PRO A 41 22.68 35.78 30.99
C PRO A 41 24.11 36.35 30.75
N SER A 42 24.68 36.31 29.57
CA SER A 42 25.64 37.30 29.15
C SER A 42 25.84 37.37 27.63
N ASP A 43 25.79 38.60 27.22
CA ASP A 43 26.05 39.26 25.96
C ASP A 43 27.40 38.94 25.30
N GLY A 44 27.45 39.14 23.97
CA GLY A 44 28.68 39.19 23.22
C GLY A 44 28.49 39.42 21.72
N SER A 45 28.25 40.68 21.39
CA SER A 45 28.31 41.29 20.06
C SER A 45 29.59 41.03 19.29
N SER A 46 29.55 40.85 17.99
CA SER A 46 30.23 41.72 17.03
C SER A 46 30.00 41.33 15.58
N ALA A 47 29.66 42.33 14.83
CA ALA A 47 29.47 42.35 13.39
C ALA A 47 30.80 42.27 12.63
N SER A 48 30.79 41.73 11.43
CA SER A 48 31.70 42.12 10.36
C SER A 48 31.05 41.96 8.99
N ILE A 49 31.08 43.04 8.25
CA ILE A 49 30.57 43.26 6.91
C ILE A 49 31.58 42.78 5.89
N GLY A 50 31.13 42.09 4.84
CA GLY A 50 31.98 41.79 3.69
C GLY A 50 31.15 41.58 2.43
N ALA A 51 31.24 42.51 1.51
CA ALA A 51 30.45 42.62 0.28
C ALA A 51 31.03 41.73 -0.85
N GLY A 52 30.12 41.35 -1.75
CA GLY A 52 30.39 41.31 -3.20
C GLY A 52 30.66 39.96 -3.84
N GLY A 53 29.77 39.55 -4.74
CA GLY A 53 30.02 38.50 -5.70
C GLY A 53 28.72 37.99 -6.33
N SER A 54 28.27 38.65 -7.38
CA SER A 54 27.14 38.21 -8.25
C SER A 54 27.58 37.16 -9.27
N PRO A 55 26.65 36.60 -10.04
CA PRO A 55 26.38 35.18 -10.13
C PRO A 55 26.93 34.54 -11.40
N SER A 56 27.31 33.32 -11.31
CA SER A 56 27.54 32.49 -12.50
C SER A 56 26.48 31.43 -12.56
N GLY A 57 25.62 31.53 -13.56
CA GLY A 57 24.60 30.53 -13.88
C GLY A 57 25.25 29.21 -14.28
N GLY A 58 25.07 28.22 -13.44
CA GLY A 58 25.31 26.83 -13.76
C GLY A 58 23.96 26.14 -13.84
N GLY A 59 23.45 25.96 -15.06
CA GLY A 59 22.32 25.08 -15.30
C GLY A 59 22.73 23.66 -14.92
N SER A 60 22.29 23.21 -13.76
CA SER A 60 22.34 21.80 -13.40
C SER A 60 21.24 21.10 -14.16
N SER A 61 21.58 20.55 -15.33
CA SER A 61 20.79 19.49 -15.94
C SER A 61 20.81 18.31 -14.99
N GLY A 62 19.80 18.23 -14.12
CA GLY A 62 19.53 17.06 -13.30
C GLY A 62 19.23 15.91 -14.24
N THR A 63 20.20 15.04 -14.44
CA THR A 63 19.97 13.70 -14.97
C THR A 63 18.92 13.06 -14.05
N PRO A 64 17.79 12.54 -14.59
CA PRO A 64 16.86 11.77 -13.77
C PRO A 64 17.66 10.63 -13.13
N PRO A 65 17.36 10.26 -11.86
CA PRO A 65 18.04 9.16 -11.23
C PRO A 65 17.88 7.94 -12.12
N SER A 66 19.00 7.40 -12.56
CA SER A 66 19.05 6.15 -13.31
C SER A 66 18.34 5.10 -12.48
N SER A 67 17.30 4.49 -13.03
CA SER A 67 16.61 3.34 -12.46
C SER A 67 17.51 2.08 -12.53
N ALA A 68 18.65 2.14 -11.89
CA ALA A 68 19.59 1.04 -11.76
C ALA A 68 19.23 0.17 -10.55
N GLY A 69 17.94 -0.13 -10.38
CA GLY A 69 17.49 -1.13 -9.43
C GLY A 69 17.24 -2.44 -10.16
N GLY A 70 17.88 -3.54 -9.74
CA GLY A 70 17.51 -4.89 -10.17
C GLY A 70 16.02 -5.16 -9.90
N ALA A 71 15.50 -6.29 -10.41
CA ALA A 71 14.15 -6.75 -10.12
C ALA A 71 13.87 -6.81 -8.62
N VAL A 72 12.64 -6.50 -8.21
CA VAL A 72 12.22 -6.73 -6.83
C VAL A 72 11.99 -8.22 -6.57
N THR A 73 12.20 -8.65 -5.33
CA THR A 73 11.58 -9.86 -4.78
C THR A 73 10.30 -9.46 -4.08
N TRP A 74 9.37 -10.39 -3.91
CA TRP A 74 8.10 -10.07 -3.27
C TRP A 74 7.69 -11.11 -2.22
N GLN A 75 6.91 -10.66 -1.23
CA GLN A 75 6.24 -11.48 -0.25
C GLN A 75 4.77 -11.07 -0.17
N ARG A 76 3.88 -12.05 -0.06
CA ARG A 76 2.45 -11.82 0.14
C ARG A 76 2.14 -11.81 1.64
N ALA A 77 1.55 -10.74 2.13
CA ALA A 77 0.79 -10.77 3.37
C ALA A 77 -0.64 -11.23 3.04
N ASN A 78 -0.92 -12.53 3.28
CA ASN A 78 -2.24 -13.09 3.05
C ASN A 78 -3.14 -12.77 4.24
N LEU A 79 -4.11 -11.87 4.04
CA LEU A 79 -5.00 -11.36 5.07
C LEU A 79 -6.41 -12.01 5.02
N GLY A 80 -6.49 -13.19 4.42
CA GLY A 80 -7.72 -13.94 4.20
C GLY A 80 -8.33 -13.66 2.84
N PHE A 81 -9.32 -12.75 2.76
CA PHE A 81 -9.97 -12.43 1.48
C PHE A 81 -9.24 -11.32 0.70
N VAL A 82 -8.33 -10.57 1.34
CA VAL A 82 -7.52 -9.50 0.71
C VAL A 82 -6.04 -9.77 0.92
N SER A 83 -5.18 -9.19 0.10
CA SER A 83 -3.72 -9.31 0.18
C SER A 83 -3.06 -7.95 0.15
N ALA A 84 -1.97 -7.82 0.91
CA ALA A 84 -0.97 -6.78 0.76
C ALA A 84 0.36 -7.41 0.30
N TYR A 85 1.25 -6.62 -0.27
CA TYR A 85 2.51 -7.13 -0.81
C TYR A 85 3.70 -6.31 -0.32
N VAL A 86 4.76 -7.00 0.06
CA VAL A 86 6.07 -6.42 0.34
C VAL A 86 6.94 -6.65 -0.90
N LEU A 87 7.40 -5.56 -1.50
CA LEU A 87 8.31 -5.57 -2.65
C LEU A 87 9.68 -5.12 -2.14
N ALA A 88 10.67 -6.02 -2.18
CA ALA A 88 12.00 -5.80 -1.58
C ALA A 88 13.09 -5.74 -2.65
N ARG A 89 14.03 -4.79 -2.49
CA ARG A 89 15.19 -4.60 -3.35
C ARG A 89 16.31 -3.89 -2.61
N ALA A 90 17.53 -4.40 -2.72
CA ALA A 90 18.74 -3.77 -2.18
C ALA A 90 18.69 -3.42 -0.67
N GLY A 91 17.96 -4.20 0.13
CA GLY A 91 17.83 -3.98 1.57
C GLY A 91 16.75 -2.96 1.97
N GLU A 92 15.93 -2.51 1.03
CA GLU A 92 14.79 -1.61 1.24
C GLU A 92 13.49 -2.27 0.78
N ALA A 93 12.36 -1.77 1.26
CA ALA A 93 11.03 -2.26 0.88
C ALA A 93 10.06 -1.14 0.50
N ALA A 94 9.17 -1.49 -0.44
CA ALA A 94 7.87 -0.86 -0.64
C ALA A 94 6.76 -1.82 -0.22
N ILE A 95 5.77 -1.32 0.51
CA ILE A 95 4.54 -2.06 0.83
C ILE A 95 3.45 -1.58 -0.13
N VAL A 96 2.75 -2.51 -0.77
CA VAL A 96 1.59 -2.21 -1.61
C VAL A 96 0.34 -2.70 -0.89
N ASP A 97 -0.52 -1.77 -0.53
CA ASP A 97 -1.70 -1.87 0.33
C ASP A 97 -1.40 -2.25 1.79
N THR A 98 -2.37 -2.04 2.66
CA THR A 98 -2.20 -2.19 4.11
C THR A 98 -3.25 -3.08 4.76
N GLY A 99 -4.13 -3.66 3.96
CA GLY A 99 -5.16 -4.58 4.45
C GLY A 99 -6.23 -3.92 5.31
N LEU A 100 -6.94 -4.73 6.07
CA LEU A 100 -7.92 -4.32 7.07
C LEU A 100 -7.22 -3.71 8.30
N PRO A 101 -7.95 -2.99 9.17
CA PRO A 101 -7.43 -2.59 10.48
C PRO A 101 -6.89 -3.80 11.26
N GLY A 102 -5.66 -3.70 11.78
CA GLY A 102 -4.98 -4.77 12.52
C GLY A 102 -4.16 -5.73 11.66
N SER A 103 -3.93 -5.41 10.38
CA SER A 103 -3.13 -6.26 9.46
C SER A 103 -1.62 -6.05 9.57
N GLU A 104 -1.15 -5.07 10.34
CA GLU A 104 0.27 -4.71 10.44
C GLU A 104 1.15 -5.89 10.92
N GLY A 105 0.63 -6.76 11.77
CA GLY A 105 1.36 -7.94 12.25
C GLY A 105 1.71 -8.90 11.11
N THR A 106 0.72 -9.25 10.28
CA THR A 106 0.92 -10.16 9.13
C THR A 106 1.79 -9.52 8.04
N ILE A 107 1.69 -8.20 7.85
CA ILE A 107 2.57 -7.46 6.93
C ILE A 107 4.02 -7.45 7.46
N HIS A 108 4.20 -7.33 8.79
CA HIS A 108 5.53 -7.45 9.41
C HIS A 108 6.13 -8.85 9.22
N GLU A 109 5.32 -9.91 9.34
CA GLU A 109 5.77 -11.28 9.04
C GLU A 109 6.28 -11.40 7.60
N ALA A 110 5.58 -10.77 6.64
CA ALA A 110 6.01 -10.72 5.24
C ALA A 110 7.33 -9.91 5.05
N LEU A 111 7.52 -8.81 5.79
CA LEU A 111 8.79 -8.07 5.83
C LEU A 111 9.93 -8.95 6.38
N MET A 112 9.70 -9.62 7.50
CA MET A 112 10.70 -10.51 8.09
C MET A 112 11.05 -11.68 7.16
N ALA A 113 10.08 -12.21 6.42
CA ALA A 113 10.31 -13.25 5.41
C ALA A 113 11.20 -12.74 4.24
N ALA A 114 11.16 -11.43 3.96
CA ALA A 114 12.07 -10.77 3.02
C ALA A 114 13.45 -10.44 3.64
N GLY A 115 13.66 -10.72 4.94
CA GLY A 115 14.88 -10.37 5.68
C GLY A 115 14.96 -8.90 6.08
N LEU A 116 13.82 -8.20 6.14
CA LEU A 116 13.70 -6.76 6.40
C LEU A 116 12.85 -6.50 7.65
N ASP A 117 12.86 -5.24 8.10
CA ASP A 117 12.08 -4.75 9.23
C ASP A 117 11.47 -3.38 8.88
N TRP A 118 10.61 -2.84 9.75
CA TRP A 118 9.94 -1.55 9.55
C TRP A 118 10.86 -0.39 9.19
N LYS A 119 12.06 -0.36 9.75
CA LYS A 119 13.10 0.66 9.44
C LYS A 119 13.57 0.65 7.99
N ASP A 120 13.38 -0.48 7.29
CA ASP A 120 13.80 -0.70 5.91
C ASP A 120 12.68 -0.37 4.92
N VAL A 121 11.48 0.00 5.42
CA VAL A 121 10.35 0.42 4.59
C VAL A 121 10.47 1.90 4.28
N GLY A 122 10.72 2.24 3.02
CA GLY A 122 10.77 3.62 2.53
C GLY A 122 9.46 4.08 1.88
N HIS A 123 8.63 3.16 1.43
CA HIS A 123 7.47 3.46 0.60
C HIS A 123 6.25 2.62 0.98
N VAL A 124 5.07 3.25 1.03
CA VAL A 124 3.77 2.59 1.14
C VAL A 124 2.91 3.08 -0.02
N ILE A 125 2.52 2.20 -0.93
CA ILE A 125 1.72 2.54 -2.10
C ILE A 125 0.32 1.98 -1.88
N LEU A 126 -0.67 2.85 -1.78
CA LEU A 126 -2.07 2.47 -1.64
C LEU A 126 -2.69 2.42 -3.03
N THR A 127 -3.16 1.24 -3.45
CA THR A 127 -3.74 1.07 -4.78
C THR A 127 -5.02 1.87 -4.95
N HIS A 128 -5.85 1.93 -3.90
CA HIS A 128 -7.11 2.67 -3.89
C HIS A 128 -7.64 2.88 -2.45
N ARG A 129 -8.78 3.59 -2.32
CA ARG A 129 -9.32 4.08 -1.05
C ARG A 129 -10.13 3.09 -0.20
N HIS A 130 -10.43 1.87 -0.65
CA HIS A 130 -11.28 0.95 0.10
C HIS A 130 -10.64 0.49 1.41
N GLY A 131 -11.48 0.29 2.43
CA GLY A 131 -11.03 0.07 3.81
C GLY A 131 -10.25 -1.22 4.04
N ASP A 132 -10.40 -2.21 3.18
CA ASP A 132 -9.62 -3.45 3.18
C ASP A 132 -8.26 -3.34 2.47
N HIS A 133 -7.95 -2.18 1.90
CA HIS A 133 -6.65 -1.84 1.32
C HIS A 133 -5.89 -0.78 2.13
N VAL A 134 -6.60 0.12 2.82
CA VAL A 134 -5.99 1.22 3.58
C VAL A 134 -6.15 1.10 5.10
N GLY A 135 -6.78 0.02 5.59
CA GLY A 135 -7.23 -0.10 6.97
C GLY A 135 -6.14 -0.08 8.03
N SER A 136 -4.92 -0.51 7.72
CA SER A 136 -3.79 -0.46 8.66
C SER A 136 -2.76 0.62 8.32
N VAL A 137 -3.08 1.60 7.44
CA VAL A 137 -2.12 2.63 7.03
C VAL A 137 -1.56 3.41 8.23
N ASP A 138 -2.38 3.71 9.24
CA ASP A 138 -1.97 4.42 10.45
C ASP A 138 -0.92 3.63 11.25
N ALA A 139 -1.19 2.36 11.50
CA ALA A 139 -0.29 1.47 12.24
C ALA A 139 1.03 1.24 11.48
N ILE A 140 0.97 1.03 10.16
CA ILE A 140 2.14 0.84 9.32
C ILE A 140 2.99 2.11 9.28
N LEU A 141 2.39 3.29 9.10
CA LEU A 141 3.13 4.55 9.09
C LEU A 141 3.67 4.95 10.47
N ALA A 142 3.08 4.45 11.56
CA ALA A 142 3.64 4.60 12.89
C ALA A 142 4.88 3.71 13.07
N ALA A 143 4.84 2.46 12.60
CA ALA A 143 5.95 1.53 12.67
C ALA A 143 7.08 1.88 11.69
N ALA A 144 6.76 2.17 10.44
CA ALA A 144 7.68 2.62 9.39
C ALA A 144 7.72 4.16 9.35
N SER A 145 8.25 4.78 10.40
CA SER A 145 8.20 6.24 10.61
C SER A 145 8.91 7.05 9.51
N GLY A 146 9.88 6.46 8.80
CA GLY A 146 10.59 7.06 7.67
C GLY A 146 9.89 6.93 6.32
N ALA A 147 8.85 6.08 6.22
CA ALA A 147 8.19 5.80 4.95
C ALA A 147 7.37 6.99 4.45
N THR A 148 7.34 7.18 3.14
CA THR A 148 6.36 8.04 2.45
C THR A 148 5.22 7.17 1.93
N ALA A 149 3.97 7.61 2.14
CA ALA A 149 2.80 6.93 1.60
C ALA A 149 2.26 7.66 0.38
N TYR A 150 1.78 6.88 -0.60
CA TYR A 150 1.35 7.34 -1.92
C TYR A 150 -0.04 6.79 -2.23
N ALA A 151 -0.84 7.56 -2.94
CA ALA A 151 -2.09 7.12 -3.53
C ALA A 151 -2.40 7.91 -4.80
N GLY A 152 -3.28 7.39 -5.65
CA GLY A 152 -3.78 8.13 -6.80
C GLY A 152 -4.52 9.39 -6.41
N GLU A 153 -4.31 10.47 -7.14
CA GLU A 153 -4.76 11.83 -6.78
C GLU A 153 -6.25 11.89 -6.40
N ALA A 154 -7.10 11.21 -7.16
CA ALA A 154 -8.55 11.30 -6.95
C ALA A 154 -9.04 10.55 -5.68
N ASP A 155 -8.26 9.63 -5.14
CA ASP A 155 -8.59 8.88 -3.93
C ASP A 155 -8.03 9.53 -2.64
N LEU A 156 -7.07 10.45 -2.75
CA LEU A 156 -6.36 11.05 -1.60
C LEU A 156 -7.32 11.60 -0.53
N ALA A 157 -8.35 12.35 -0.94
CA ALA A 157 -9.28 12.99 -0.03
C ALA A 157 -10.17 11.99 0.73
N SER A 158 -10.26 10.76 0.25
CA SER A 158 -11.08 9.69 0.84
C SER A 158 -10.28 8.74 1.74
N ILE A 159 -8.95 8.89 1.80
CA ILE A 159 -8.08 8.06 2.62
C ILE A 159 -7.70 8.83 3.89
N THR A 160 -8.10 8.30 5.05
CA THR A 160 -7.63 8.81 6.33
C THR A 160 -6.21 8.33 6.56
N SER A 161 -5.30 9.25 6.88
CA SER A 161 -3.89 8.95 7.15
C SER A 161 -3.34 9.89 8.22
N PRO A 162 -2.43 9.42 9.10
CA PRO A 162 -1.83 10.24 10.17
C PRO A 162 -0.84 11.27 9.62
N ARG A 163 -0.44 11.12 8.35
CA ARG A 163 0.48 12.00 7.64
C ARG A 163 -0.03 12.28 6.23
N PRO A 164 0.34 13.41 5.60
CA PRO A 164 -0.02 13.68 4.22
C PRO A 164 0.43 12.53 3.29
N LEU A 165 -0.46 12.14 2.39
CA LEU A 165 -0.16 11.21 1.31
C LEU A 165 0.40 11.99 0.11
N ALA A 166 1.41 11.42 -0.54
CA ALA A 166 1.91 11.95 -1.82
C ALA A 166 1.02 11.47 -2.97
N SER A 167 0.67 12.39 -3.87
CA SER A 167 -0.08 12.06 -5.07
C SER A 167 0.79 11.32 -6.08
N VAL A 168 0.24 10.29 -6.72
CA VAL A 168 0.84 9.64 -7.88
C VAL A 168 -0.13 9.57 -9.05
N LYS A 169 0.42 9.51 -10.25
CA LYS A 169 -0.31 9.44 -11.52
C LYS A 169 0.34 8.48 -12.50
N ASP A 170 -0.30 8.26 -13.61
CA ASP A 170 0.20 7.37 -14.67
C ASP A 170 1.62 7.72 -15.13
N GLY A 171 2.50 6.73 -15.14
CA GLY A 171 3.89 6.86 -15.56
C GLY A 171 4.85 7.36 -14.48
N ASP A 172 4.37 7.80 -13.31
CA ASP A 172 5.24 8.12 -12.18
C ASP A 172 6.03 6.88 -11.73
N THR A 173 7.15 7.13 -11.06
CA THR A 173 7.99 6.06 -10.52
C THR A 173 8.15 6.22 -9.02
N VAL A 174 7.82 5.18 -8.25
CA VAL A 174 8.02 5.08 -6.81
C VAL A 174 8.86 3.83 -6.55
N PHE A 175 9.95 3.96 -5.82
CA PHE A 175 10.85 2.81 -5.55
C PHE A 175 11.37 2.11 -6.83
N GLY A 176 11.45 2.82 -7.96
CA GLY A 176 11.78 2.25 -9.26
C GLY A 176 10.66 1.39 -9.87
N LEU A 177 9.48 1.38 -9.27
CA LEU A 177 8.27 0.73 -9.76
C LEU A 177 7.43 1.76 -10.53
N ARG A 178 6.94 1.39 -11.68
CA ARG A 178 6.07 2.24 -12.49
C ARG A 178 4.65 2.23 -11.95
N ILE A 179 4.08 3.40 -11.74
CA ILE A 179 2.67 3.57 -11.43
C ILE A 179 1.87 3.52 -12.73
N VAL A 180 0.83 2.70 -12.75
CA VAL A 180 -0.10 2.57 -13.87
C VAL A 180 -1.48 2.98 -13.37
N SER A 181 -2.00 4.13 -13.81
CA SER A 181 -3.38 4.51 -13.47
C SER A 181 -4.37 3.54 -14.09
N THR A 182 -5.21 2.97 -13.25
CA THR A 182 -6.23 1.96 -13.60
C THR A 182 -7.57 2.34 -12.99
N PRO A 183 -8.12 3.53 -13.35
CA PRO A 183 -9.39 4.00 -12.79
C PRO A 183 -10.55 3.08 -13.17
N GLY A 184 -11.60 3.15 -12.37
CA GLY A 184 -12.84 2.42 -12.56
C GLY A 184 -13.31 1.74 -11.29
N HIS A 185 -12.52 0.84 -10.71
CA HIS A 185 -12.82 0.28 -9.38
C HIS A 185 -12.97 1.39 -8.35
N THR A 186 -11.99 2.29 -8.28
CA THR A 186 -12.18 3.67 -7.80
C THR A 186 -11.63 4.63 -8.85
N ILE A 187 -11.99 5.92 -8.74
CA ILE A 187 -11.52 6.93 -9.71
C ILE A 187 -10.01 7.13 -9.59
N GLY A 188 -9.45 7.01 -8.38
CA GLY A 188 -8.02 7.17 -8.10
C GLY A 188 -7.22 5.87 -8.13
N HIS A 189 -7.80 4.75 -8.57
CA HIS A 189 -7.12 3.46 -8.53
C HIS A 189 -5.84 3.44 -9.35
N VAL A 190 -4.77 2.85 -8.78
CA VAL A 190 -3.47 2.63 -9.43
C VAL A 190 -3.03 1.18 -9.27
N SER A 191 -2.36 0.67 -10.28
CA SER A 191 -1.59 -0.58 -10.25
C SER A 191 -0.10 -0.27 -10.23
N VAL A 192 0.73 -1.23 -9.83
CA VAL A 192 2.18 -1.06 -9.68
C VAL A 192 2.90 -2.10 -10.52
N LEU A 193 3.79 -1.67 -11.40
CA LEU A 193 4.54 -2.54 -12.32
C LEU A 193 6.04 -2.48 -12.03
N ASP A 194 6.64 -3.62 -11.70
CA ASP A 194 8.09 -3.83 -11.78
C ASP A 194 8.43 -4.36 -13.18
N GLU A 195 8.84 -3.46 -14.07
CA GLU A 195 9.22 -3.82 -15.44
C GLU A 195 10.46 -4.73 -15.48
N ALA A 196 11.38 -4.58 -14.53
CA ALA A 196 12.61 -5.36 -14.46
C ALA A 196 12.37 -6.79 -13.99
N GLY A 197 11.45 -6.99 -13.03
CA GLY A 197 11.08 -8.28 -12.48
C GLY A 197 9.89 -8.93 -13.19
N GLY A 198 9.21 -8.20 -14.08
CA GLY A 198 8.00 -8.71 -14.73
C GLY A 198 6.86 -8.96 -13.74
N ILE A 199 6.66 -8.07 -12.76
CA ILE A 199 5.64 -8.23 -11.71
C ILE A 199 4.63 -7.09 -11.81
N LEU A 200 3.34 -7.43 -11.93
CA LEU A 200 2.24 -6.49 -11.83
C LEU A 200 1.48 -6.71 -10.52
N VAL A 201 1.43 -5.70 -9.66
CA VAL A 201 0.47 -5.62 -8.54
C VAL A 201 -0.74 -4.84 -9.05
N ALA A 202 -1.82 -5.54 -9.34
CA ALA A 202 -2.99 -4.97 -10.00
C ALA A 202 -3.95 -4.26 -9.03
N GLY A 203 -3.82 -4.46 -7.71
CA GLY A 203 -4.87 -4.08 -6.77
C GLY A 203 -6.19 -4.75 -7.15
N ASP A 204 -7.26 -3.97 -7.17
CA ASP A 204 -8.61 -4.42 -7.51
C ASP A 204 -9.04 -4.09 -8.95
N ALA A 205 -8.10 -3.62 -9.79
CA ALA A 205 -8.36 -3.55 -11.23
C ALA A 205 -8.58 -4.94 -11.85
N LEU A 206 -7.99 -5.97 -11.23
CA LEU A 206 -8.16 -7.38 -11.57
C LEU A 206 -8.34 -8.20 -10.30
N SER A 207 -9.07 -9.29 -10.40
CA SER A 207 -9.16 -10.34 -9.38
C SER A 207 -8.73 -11.69 -9.95
N THR A 208 -8.61 -12.71 -9.09
CA THR A 208 -8.40 -14.09 -9.55
C THR A 208 -9.30 -15.05 -8.78
N ARG A 209 -9.74 -16.10 -9.45
CA ARG A 209 -10.48 -17.20 -8.82
C ARG A 209 -10.11 -18.53 -9.47
N GLY A 210 -9.59 -19.46 -8.66
CA GLY A 210 -9.19 -20.76 -9.16
C GLY A 210 -8.12 -20.73 -10.24
N GLY A 211 -7.25 -19.72 -10.25
CA GLY A 211 -6.20 -19.51 -11.23
C GLY A 211 -6.64 -18.76 -12.50
N GLU A 212 -7.92 -18.38 -12.61
CA GLU A 212 -8.42 -17.61 -13.73
C GLU A 212 -8.49 -16.11 -13.37
N VAL A 213 -8.23 -15.26 -14.37
CA VAL A 213 -8.36 -13.79 -14.25
C VAL A 213 -9.83 -13.41 -14.27
N GLY A 214 -10.21 -12.49 -13.38
CA GLY A 214 -11.51 -11.86 -13.31
C GLY A 214 -11.40 -10.34 -13.29
N ASP A 215 -12.52 -9.68 -13.52
CA ASP A 215 -12.67 -8.23 -13.44
C ASP A 215 -12.75 -7.72 -12.00
N SER A 216 -12.83 -6.41 -11.88
CA SER A 216 -13.24 -5.73 -10.66
C SER A 216 -14.66 -6.17 -10.25
N ASN A 217 -14.89 -6.33 -8.93
CA ASN A 217 -16.22 -6.67 -8.45
C ASN A 217 -17.23 -5.52 -8.72
N PRO A 218 -18.25 -5.71 -9.57
CA PRO A 218 -19.18 -4.64 -9.94
C PRO A 218 -19.93 -4.02 -8.75
N GLN A 219 -20.07 -4.76 -7.65
CA GLN A 219 -20.75 -4.29 -6.44
C GLN A 219 -19.98 -3.18 -5.72
N PHE A 220 -18.66 -3.15 -5.90
CA PHE A 220 -17.75 -2.22 -5.24
C PHE A 220 -17.00 -1.32 -6.23
N THR A 221 -17.44 -1.29 -7.50
CA THR A 221 -16.78 -0.55 -8.57
C THR A 221 -17.58 0.70 -8.91
N ASP A 222 -16.90 1.87 -8.88
CA ASP A 222 -17.50 3.17 -9.15
C ASP A 222 -17.98 3.30 -10.62
N ASP A 223 -17.16 2.79 -11.58
CA ASP A 223 -17.38 2.91 -13.01
C ASP A 223 -16.83 1.67 -13.74
N MET A 224 -17.73 0.77 -14.14
CA MET A 224 -17.37 -0.47 -14.83
C MET A 224 -16.80 -0.25 -16.22
N ASP A 225 -17.24 0.79 -16.94
CA ASP A 225 -16.72 1.08 -18.28
C ASP A 225 -15.25 1.52 -18.22
N GLN A 226 -14.90 2.35 -17.22
CA GLN A 226 -13.51 2.70 -16.95
C GLN A 226 -12.70 1.50 -16.46
N ALA A 227 -13.27 0.65 -15.59
CA ALA A 227 -12.60 -0.56 -15.12
C ALA A 227 -12.25 -1.49 -16.29
N LEU A 228 -13.17 -1.71 -17.22
CA LEU A 228 -12.93 -2.49 -18.44
C LEU A 228 -11.83 -1.84 -19.33
N ALA A 229 -11.83 -0.51 -19.46
CA ALA A 229 -10.78 0.19 -20.19
C ALA A 229 -9.41 0.01 -19.50
N SER A 230 -9.37 0.02 -18.18
CA SER A 230 -8.17 -0.24 -17.39
C SER A 230 -7.67 -1.68 -17.54
N ILE A 231 -8.55 -2.66 -17.57
CA ILE A 231 -8.23 -4.07 -17.87
C ILE A 231 -7.59 -4.19 -19.25
N ARG A 232 -8.13 -3.53 -20.27
CA ARG A 232 -7.54 -3.51 -21.63
C ARG A 232 -6.16 -2.87 -21.63
N LYS A 233 -5.96 -1.80 -20.87
CA LYS A 233 -4.64 -1.17 -20.69
C LYS A 233 -3.66 -2.15 -20.04
N LEU A 234 -4.04 -2.83 -18.95
CA LEU A 234 -3.21 -3.83 -18.30
C LEU A 234 -2.90 -5.02 -19.23
N GLY A 235 -3.85 -5.46 -20.05
CA GLY A 235 -3.69 -6.51 -21.05
C GLY A 235 -2.69 -6.18 -22.16
N SER A 236 -2.31 -4.90 -22.34
CA SER A 236 -1.26 -4.47 -23.29
C SER A 236 0.14 -4.45 -22.69
N LEU A 237 0.28 -4.67 -21.37
CA LEU A 237 1.57 -4.67 -20.68
C LEU A 237 2.22 -6.06 -20.70
N THR A 238 3.54 -6.08 -20.51
CA THR A 238 4.31 -7.33 -20.41
C THR A 238 4.73 -7.56 -18.96
N PHE A 239 4.34 -8.69 -18.40
CA PHE A 239 4.71 -9.15 -17.06
C PHE A 239 4.52 -10.66 -16.98
N GLU A 240 5.22 -11.32 -16.08
CA GLU A 240 5.14 -12.76 -15.85
C GLU A 240 4.24 -13.10 -14.67
N THR A 241 4.30 -12.28 -13.62
CA THR A 241 3.59 -12.51 -12.37
C THR A 241 2.50 -11.45 -12.18
N LEU A 242 1.28 -11.88 -11.83
CA LEU A 242 0.16 -11.03 -11.44
C LEU A 242 -0.13 -11.22 -9.95
N LEU A 243 -0.11 -10.12 -9.20
CA LEU A 243 -0.46 -10.01 -7.80
C LEU A 243 -1.75 -9.19 -7.70
N VAL A 244 -2.78 -9.71 -7.05
CA VAL A 244 -4.12 -9.09 -6.96
C VAL A 244 -4.51 -8.80 -5.52
N GLY A 245 -5.39 -7.82 -5.30
CA GLY A 245 -5.99 -7.58 -3.99
C GLY A 245 -6.83 -8.78 -3.53
N HIS A 246 -7.67 -9.32 -4.41
CA HIS A 246 -8.56 -10.44 -4.11
C HIS A 246 -8.29 -11.65 -4.99
N GLY A 247 -7.93 -12.76 -4.34
CA GLY A 247 -7.63 -14.03 -4.98
C GLY A 247 -6.16 -14.47 -4.82
N ASP A 248 -5.77 -15.49 -5.57
CA ASP A 248 -4.40 -16.01 -5.51
C ASP A 248 -3.55 -15.43 -6.65
N PRO A 249 -2.25 -15.18 -6.41
CA PRO A 249 -1.31 -14.76 -7.45
C PRO A 249 -1.26 -15.73 -8.63
N ILE A 250 -1.06 -15.17 -9.85
CA ILE A 250 -0.68 -15.96 -11.03
C ILE A 250 0.83 -15.76 -11.23
N LEU A 251 1.60 -16.82 -11.13
CA LEU A 251 3.06 -16.76 -11.05
C LEU A 251 3.74 -16.84 -12.41
N GLU A 252 3.06 -17.41 -13.42
CA GLU A 252 3.63 -17.65 -14.75
C GLU A 252 2.60 -17.34 -15.85
N GLY A 253 3.06 -16.72 -16.93
CA GLY A 253 2.27 -16.42 -18.11
C GLY A 253 1.11 -15.46 -17.86
N ALA A 254 1.21 -14.63 -16.81
CA ALA A 254 0.11 -13.80 -16.36
C ALA A 254 -0.32 -12.77 -17.41
N SER A 255 0.62 -12.11 -18.12
CA SER A 255 0.24 -11.12 -19.16
C SER A 255 -0.55 -11.73 -20.30
N THR A 256 -0.23 -12.97 -20.70
CA THR A 256 -1.01 -13.70 -21.72
C THR A 256 -2.44 -13.94 -21.27
N ARG A 257 -2.64 -14.33 -20.00
CA ARG A 257 -3.97 -14.57 -19.43
C ARG A 257 -4.77 -13.27 -19.32
N VAL A 258 -4.13 -12.19 -18.85
CA VAL A 258 -4.77 -10.87 -18.75
C VAL A 258 -5.12 -10.33 -20.14
N ALA A 259 -4.25 -10.48 -21.14
CA ALA A 259 -4.53 -10.07 -22.51
C ALA A 259 -5.71 -10.86 -23.12
N ALA A 260 -5.78 -12.17 -22.87
CA ALA A 260 -6.89 -13.01 -23.33
C ALA A 260 -8.21 -12.61 -22.65
N PHE A 261 -8.20 -12.35 -21.34
CA PHE A 261 -9.35 -11.86 -20.58
C PHE A 261 -9.82 -10.50 -21.12
N ALA A 262 -8.89 -9.55 -21.30
CA ALA A 262 -9.16 -8.20 -21.80
C ALA A 262 -9.74 -8.17 -23.22
N ALA A 263 -9.42 -9.18 -24.05
CA ALA A 263 -9.97 -9.29 -25.40
C ALA A 263 -11.43 -9.81 -25.42
N GLY A 264 -11.87 -10.47 -24.35
CA GLY A 264 -13.23 -10.98 -24.17
C GLY A 264 -14.14 -10.08 -23.33
N SER A 265 -13.61 -8.95 -22.83
CA SER A 265 -14.29 -8.04 -21.88
C SER A 265 -14.88 -6.82 -22.54
#